data_8e97a2f5dc571ac1457361a37b5ec4c0
#
_entry.id   8e97a2f5dc571ac1457361a37b5ec4c0
#
_cell.length_a   1.000
_cell.length_b   1.000
_cell.length_c   1.000
_cell.angle_alpha   90.00
_cell.angle_beta   90.00
_cell.angle_gamma   90.00
#
_symmetry.space_group_name_H-M   'P 1'
#
loop_
_entity.id
_entity.type
_entity.pdbx_description
1 polymer ?
#
loop_
_entity_poly.entity_id
_entity_poly.type
_entity_poly.pdbx_seq_one_letter_code
_entity_poly.pdbx_strand_id
1 'polypeptide(L)'
;MRYAAIIPNDVSNGEGVCTSFFVQGCPHHCKGCFNPETWDFTGGRQFTERTVEEILDAIAANDVDRNLCILGGEPLAPENVDMVDEVIHRVRQVFPHIKIFLWTGYTFDQIKTYEIIPLLKHIDVLIDGPFIEEEKDLSLRLRGSRNQHIYVNKNGRWELEE
;
A
#
# COMPACT_ATOMS: atom_id res chain seq x y z
N MET A 1 -2.84 -13.06 -10.00
CA MET A 1 -2.48 -11.86 -9.25
C MET A 1 -1.14 -11.35 -9.74
N ARG A 2 -1.04 -10.05 -9.94
CA ARG A 2 0.14 -9.46 -10.58
C ARG A 2 0.62 -8.24 -9.81
N TYR A 3 1.93 -7.96 -9.87
CA TYR A 3 2.53 -6.80 -9.24
C TYR A 3 3.41 -6.05 -10.23
N ALA A 4 3.63 -4.75 -9.97
CA ALA A 4 4.41 -3.89 -10.86
C ALA A 4 5.90 -3.91 -10.51
N ALA A 5 6.22 -3.75 -9.22
CA ALA A 5 7.61 -3.65 -8.79
C ALA A 5 7.76 -3.88 -7.29
N ILE A 6 8.97 -4.23 -6.90
CA ILE A 6 9.43 -4.21 -5.51
C ILE A 6 10.62 -3.26 -5.47
N ILE A 7 10.53 -2.22 -4.63
CA ILE A 7 11.64 -1.29 -4.42
C ILE A 7 12.21 -1.58 -3.02
N PRO A 8 13.39 -2.22 -2.94
CA PRO A 8 13.92 -2.68 -1.65
C PRO A 8 14.25 -1.55 -0.67
N ASN A 9 14.74 -0.43 -1.16
CA ASN A 9 15.10 0.71 -0.33
C ASN A 9 14.41 1.95 -0.88
N ASP A 10 13.27 2.28 -0.30
CA ASP A 10 12.44 3.41 -0.72
C ASP A 10 12.39 4.44 0.41
N VAL A 11 12.84 5.66 0.13
CA VAL A 11 12.78 6.78 1.07
C VAL A 11 11.73 7.81 0.66
N SER A 12 11.07 7.58 -0.47
CA SER A 12 10.07 8.50 -1.03
C SER A 12 8.67 8.24 -0.49
N ASN A 13 8.39 7.01 -0.08
CA ASN A 13 7.09 6.59 0.42
C ASN A 13 7.22 6.11 1.86
N GLY A 14 6.15 6.28 2.63
CA GLY A 14 6.15 5.87 4.04
C GLY A 14 7.03 6.76 4.91
N GLU A 15 7.53 6.19 5.98
CA GLU A 15 8.41 6.87 6.94
C GLU A 15 9.71 6.09 7.09
N GLY A 16 10.84 6.78 7.07
CA GLY A 16 12.15 6.17 7.14
C GLY A 16 12.49 5.41 5.86
N VAL A 17 13.28 4.35 5.98
CA VAL A 17 13.59 3.48 4.86
C VAL A 17 12.55 2.37 4.81
N CYS A 18 11.91 2.21 3.66
CA CYS A 18 10.84 1.25 3.44
C CYS A 18 11.21 0.28 2.32
N THR A 19 10.59 -0.90 2.35
CA THR A 19 10.46 -1.75 1.17
C THR A 19 9.09 -1.49 0.60
N SER A 20 9.02 -1.09 -0.67
CA SER A 20 7.74 -0.75 -1.31
C SER A 20 7.33 -1.82 -2.30
N PHE A 21 6.10 -2.29 -2.15
CA PHE A 21 5.46 -3.28 -3.01
C PHE A 21 4.37 -2.59 -3.83
N PHE A 22 4.60 -2.48 -5.14
CA PHE A 22 3.66 -1.86 -6.07
C PHE A 22 2.81 -2.94 -6.73
N VAL A 23 1.52 -2.94 -6.44
CA VAL A 23 0.58 -3.88 -7.08
C VAL A 23 0.27 -3.43 -8.51
N GLN A 24 -0.17 -4.37 -9.35
CA GLN A 24 -0.55 -4.09 -10.72
C GLN A 24 -2.06 -4.24 -10.87
N GLY A 25 -2.68 -3.23 -11.48
CA GLY A 25 -4.11 -3.17 -11.72
C GLY A 25 -4.79 -2.13 -10.83
N CYS A 26 -5.55 -1.23 -11.45
CA CYS A 26 -6.27 -0.18 -10.75
C CYS A 26 -7.53 0.22 -11.52
N PRO A 27 -8.73 0.18 -10.89
CA PRO A 27 -9.96 0.55 -11.57
C PRO A 27 -10.22 2.06 -11.55
N HIS A 28 -9.47 2.83 -10.76
CA HIS A 28 -9.77 4.26 -10.53
C HIS A 28 -9.41 5.15 -11.71
N HIS A 29 -8.27 4.90 -12.35
CA HIS A 29 -7.76 5.68 -13.49
C HIS A 29 -7.79 7.20 -13.23
N CYS A 30 -7.26 7.61 -12.08
CA CYS A 30 -7.26 9.02 -11.70
C CYS A 30 -6.51 9.89 -12.70
N LYS A 31 -7.08 11.03 -13.08
CA LYS A 31 -6.43 11.97 -13.94
C LYS A 31 -5.15 12.51 -13.27
N GLY A 32 -4.03 12.46 -13.98
CA GLY A 32 -2.75 12.91 -13.44
C GLY A 32 -2.08 11.92 -12.49
N CYS A 33 -2.55 10.67 -12.44
CA CYS A 33 -1.97 9.62 -11.60
C CYS A 33 -0.46 9.53 -11.78
N PHE A 34 0.27 9.33 -10.67
CA PHE A 34 1.74 9.20 -10.69
C PHE A 34 2.21 7.89 -11.31
N ASN A 35 1.36 6.84 -11.32
CA ASN A 35 1.73 5.50 -11.76
C ASN A 35 0.73 4.92 -12.76
N PRO A 36 0.47 5.59 -13.90
CA PRO A 36 -0.52 5.10 -14.86
C PRO A 36 -0.15 3.75 -15.47
N GLU A 37 1.11 3.38 -15.46
CA GLU A 37 1.60 2.07 -15.91
C GLU A 37 1.08 0.93 -15.04
N THR A 38 0.56 1.22 -13.86
CA THR A 38 0.00 0.20 -12.95
C THR A 38 -1.50 -0.01 -13.12
N TRP A 39 -2.14 0.63 -14.10
CA TRP A 39 -3.59 0.52 -14.28
C TRP A 39 -4.05 -0.82 -14.89
N ASP A 40 -3.25 -1.35 -15.81
CA ASP A 40 -3.61 -2.57 -16.55
C ASP A 40 -3.46 -3.82 -15.68
N PHE A 41 -4.57 -4.48 -15.38
CA PHE A 41 -4.59 -5.70 -14.56
C PHE A 41 -3.83 -6.86 -15.19
N THR A 42 -3.54 -6.83 -16.49
CA THR A 42 -2.78 -7.87 -17.18
C THR A 42 -1.28 -7.54 -17.31
N GLY A 43 -0.88 -6.35 -16.87
CA GLY A 43 0.50 -5.92 -16.93
C GLY A 43 1.36 -6.43 -15.78
N GLY A 44 2.57 -5.89 -15.67
CA GLY A 44 3.46 -6.22 -14.57
C GLY A 44 3.98 -7.66 -14.62
N ARG A 45 4.24 -8.19 -13.42
CA ARG A 45 4.80 -9.53 -13.23
C ARG A 45 3.82 -10.42 -12.46
N GLN A 46 3.92 -11.72 -12.69
CA GLN A 46 3.09 -12.68 -11.97
C GLN A 46 3.57 -12.78 -10.51
N PHE A 47 2.61 -12.72 -9.58
CA PHE A 47 2.86 -12.91 -8.15
C PHE A 47 3.01 -14.40 -7.85
N THR A 48 4.10 -14.76 -7.17
CA THR A 48 4.41 -16.15 -6.80
C THR A 48 4.96 -16.18 -5.38
N GLU A 49 5.19 -17.37 -4.85
CA GLU A 49 5.86 -17.55 -3.55
C GLU A 49 7.22 -16.86 -3.53
N ARG A 50 7.94 -16.88 -4.65
CA ARG A 50 9.23 -16.20 -4.77
C ARG A 50 9.11 -14.69 -4.59
N THR A 51 7.98 -14.11 -5.01
CA THR A 51 7.70 -12.68 -4.79
C THR A 51 7.64 -12.37 -3.30
N VAL A 52 6.97 -13.22 -2.52
CA VAL A 52 6.89 -13.06 -1.06
C VAL A 52 8.27 -13.16 -0.43
N GLU A 53 9.07 -14.14 -0.85
CA GLU A 53 10.44 -14.31 -0.35
C GLU A 53 11.30 -13.07 -0.64
N GLU A 54 11.16 -12.51 -1.85
CA GLU A 54 11.88 -11.31 -2.25
C GLU A 54 11.53 -10.11 -1.36
N ILE A 55 10.25 -9.96 -1.02
CA ILE A 55 9.80 -8.90 -0.10
C ILE A 55 10.40 -9.10 1.30
N LEU A 56 10.34 -10.32 1.82
CA LEU A 56 10.87 -10.63 3.15
C LEU A 56 12.38 -10.38 3.22
N ASP A 57 13.11 -10.82 2.20
CA ASP A 57 14.57 -10.61 2.12
C ASP A 57 14.91 -9.11 2.05
N ALA A 58 14.14 -8.35 1.28
CA ALA A 58 14.36 -6.91 1.15
C ALA A 58 14.15 -6.18 2.48
N ILE A 59 13.11 -6.53 3.23
CA ILE A 59 12.82 -5.91 4.53
C ILE A 59 13.99 -6.13 5.50
N ALA A 60 14.54 -7.32 5.54
CA ALA A 60 15.58 -7.70 6.51
C ALA A 60 17.02 -7.45 6.04
N ALA A 61 17.22 -6.91 4.84
CA ALA A 61 18.56 -6.79 4.26
C ALA A 61 19.49 -5.93 5.14
N ASN A 62 20.75 -6.41 5.30
CA ASN A 62 21.77 -5.73 6.06
C ASN A 62 21.43 -5.49 7.55
N ASP A 63 20.62 -6.39 8.13
CA ASP A 63 20.21 -6.36 9.54
C ASP A 63 19.47 -5.07 9.94
N VAL A 64 18.83 -4.42 8.99
CA VAL A 64 17.99 -3.25 9.24
C VAL A 64 16.58 -3.60 8.81
N ASP A 65 15.66 -3.72 9.77
CA ASP A 65 14.25 -4.00 9.48
C ASP A 65 13.58 -2.75 8.94
N ARG A 66 13.13 -2.82 7.70
CA ARG A 66 12.46 -1.74 7.02
C ARG A 66 10.95 -1.82 7.24
N ASN A 67 10.28 -0.70 7.13
CA ASN A 67 8.81 -0.68 7.06
C ASN A 67 8.35 -1.14 5.69
N LEU A 68 7.10 -1.57 5.59
CA LEU A 68 6.51 -2.01 4.32
C LEU A 68 5.51 -0.98 3.83
N CYS A 69 5.64 -0.59 2.56
CA CYS A 69 4.67 0.24 1.86
C CYS A 69 3.98 -0.58 0.78
N ILE A 70 2.65 -0.53 0.74
CA ILE A 70 1.85 -1.22 -0.28
C ILE A 70 1.06 -0.16 -1.04
N LEU A 71 1.34 -0.06 -2.33
CA LEU A 71 0.78 0.98 -3.18
C LEU A 71 0.86 0.54 -4.65
N GLY A 72 0.84 1.47 -5.57
CA GLY A 72 1.01 1.23 -7.01
C GLY A 72 -0.27 1.47 -7.75
N GLY A 73 -0.90 0.40 -8.23
CA GLY A 73 -2.29 0.31 -8.65
C GLY A 73 -3.19 0.37 -7.42
N GLU A 74 -4.24 -0.44 -7.37
CA GLU A 74 -5.17 -0.45 -6.24
C GLU A 74 -5.00 -1.72 -5.39
N PRO A 75 -4.35 -1.63 -4.20
CA PRO A 75 -4.17 -2.80 -3.33
C PRO A 75 -5.47 -3.46 -2.88
N LEU A 76 -6.54 -2.69 -2.75
CA LEU A 76 -7.82 -3.19 -2.24
C LEU A 76 -8.82 -3.55 -3.35
N ALA A 77 -8.41 -3.49 -4.62
CA ALA A 77 -9.25 -3.99 -5.71
C ALA A 77 -9.52 -5.49 -5.49
N PRO A 78 -10.73 -5.97 -5.82
CA PRO A 78 -11.04 -7.40 -5.67
C PRO A 78 -10.00 -8.34 -6.30
N GLU A 79 -9.42 -7.93 -7.41
CA GLU A 79 -8.41 -8.71 -8.12
C GLU A 79 -7.07 -8.77 -7.37
N ASN A 80 -6.80 -7.83 -6.46
CA ASN A 80 -5.51 -7.67 -5.78
C ASN A 80 -5.56 -7.99 -4.28
N VAL A 81 -6.73 -7.94 -3.67
CA VAL A 81 -6.85 -7.98 -2.21
C VAL A 81 -6.31 -9.27 -1.59
N ASP A 82 -6.49 -10.42 -2.24
CA ASP A 82 -5.99 -11.69 -1.71
C ASP A 82 -4.46 -11.75 -1.72
N MET A 83 -3.84 -11.20 -2.75
CA MET A 83 -2.38 -11.09 -2.85
C MET A 83 -1.83 -10.20 -1.74
N VAL A 84 -2.47 -9.05 -1.53
CA VAL A 84 -2.07 -8.09 -0.50
C VAL A 84 -2.23 -8.71 0.89
N ASP A 85 -3.33 -9.43 1.12
CA ASP A 85 -3.59 -10.13 2.37
C ASP A 85 -2.49 -11.14 2.68
N GLU A 86 -2.09 -11.93 1.69
CA GLU A 86 -1.01 -12.90 1.85
C GLU A 86 0.32 -12.24 2.20
N VAL A 87 0.68 -11.18 1.50
CA VAL A 87 1.91 -10.43 1.77
C VAL A 87 1.92 -9.90 3.21
N ILE A 88 0.83 -9.28 3.62
CA ILE A 88 0.71 -8.71 4.97
C ILE A 88 0.84 -9.80 6.05
N HIS A 89 0.15 -10.93 5.88
CA HIS A 89 0.23 -12.03 6.83
C HIS A 89 1.65 -12.59 6.95
N ARG A 90 2.32 -12.82 5.81
CA ARG A 90 3.68 -13.36 5.79
C ARG A 90 4.66 -12.38 6.41
N VAL A 91 4.53 -11.10 6.12
CA VAL A 91 5.38 -10.07 6.70
C VAL A 91 5.17 -9.95 8.21
N ARG A 92 3.93 -9.97 8.69
CA ARG A 92 3.64 -9.89 10.12
C ARG A 92 4.16 -11.08 10.91
N GLN A 93 4.18 -12.27 10.34
CA GLN A 93 4.74 -13.46 10.99
C GLN A 93 6.23 -13.31 11.28
N VAL A 94 6.96 -12.65 10.38
CA VAL A 94 8.42 -12.49 10.50
C VAL A 94 8.79 -11.17 11.19
N PHE A 95 8.07 -10.11 10.90
CA PHE A 95 8.38 -8.74 11.38
C PHE A 95 7.18 -8.11 12.08
N PRO A 96 6.84 -8.56 13.31
CA PRO A 96 5.66 -8.02 14.01
C PRO A 96 5.81 -6.56 14.43
N HIS A 97 7.02 -6.03 14.46
CA HIS A 97 7.35 -4.70 14.99
C HIS A 97 7.43 -3.59 13.94
N ILE A 98 7.49 -3.91 12.66
CA ILE A 98 7.57 -2.88 11.61
C ILE A 98 6.20 -2.25 11.37
N LYS A 99 6.19 -1.07 10.74
CA LYS A 99 4.96 -0.43 10.30
C LYS A 99 4.61 -0.84 8.89
N ILE A 100 3.32 -1.04 8.63
CA ILE A 100 2.80 -1.29 7.30
C ILE A 100 1.92 -0.12 6.89
N PHE A 101 2.29 0.52 5.79
CA PHE A 101 1.56 1.62 5.16
C PHE A 101 0.82 1.09 3.94
N LEU A 102 -0.41 1.54 3.74
CA LEU A 102 -1.17 1.16 2.55
C LEU A 102 -1.88 2.38 1.97
N TRP A 103 -1.74 2.57 0.67
CA TRP A 103 -2.43 3.60 -0.10
C TRP A 103 -3.56 2.98 -0.90
N THR A 104 -4.74 3.59 -0.83
CA THR A 104 -5.89 3.14 -1.60
C THR A 104 -6.60 4.35 -2.21
N GLY A 105 -7.16 4.17 -3.41
CA GLY A 105 -8.01 5.17 -4.03
C GLY A 105 -9.43 5.16 -3.50
N TYR A 106 -9.81 4.12 -2.75
CA TYR A 106 -11.11 4.10 -2.07
C TYR A 106 -11.08 5.02 -0.86
N THR A 107 -12.24 5.60 -0.51
CA THR A 107 -12.35 6.38 0.72
C THR A 107 -12.49 5.43 1.92
N PHE A 108 -12.14 5.91 3.10
CA PHE A 108 -12.29 5.12 4.32
C PHE A 108 -13.74 4.66 4.52
N ASP A 109 -14.70 5.52 4.21
CA ASP A 109 -16.13 5.17 4.31
C ASP A 109 -16.50 4.03 3.36
N GLN A 110 -15.93 4.00 2.16
CA GLN A 110 -16.14 2.89 1.23
C GLN A 110 -15.53 1.60 1.77
N ILE A 111 -14.30 1.66 2.26
CA ILE A 111 -13.56 0.49 2.74
C ILE A 111 -14.26 -0.19 3.89
N LYS A 112 -14.75 0.56 4.85
CA LYS A 112 -15.38 -0.02 6.06
C LYS A 112 -16.71 -0.74 5.77
N THR A 113 -17.25 -0.59 4.55
CA THR A 113 -18.46 -1.33 4.13
C THR A 113 -18.15 -2.64 3.41
N TYR A 114 -16.88 -2.91 3.09
CA TYR A 114 -16.45 -4.13 2.42
C TYR A 114 -15.92 -5.18 3.42
N GLU A 115 -15.92 -6.44 3.01
CA GLU A 115 -15.46 -7.57 3.83
C GLU A 115 -13.93 -7.65 3.96
N ILE A 116 -13.21 -6.58 3.66
CA ILE A 116 -11.76 -6.50 3.75
C ILE A 116 -11.27 -6.04 5.12
N ILE A 117 -12.19 -5.76 6.05
CA ILE A 117 -11.87 -5.29 7.39
C ILE A 117 -10.83 -6.17 8.12
N PRO A 118 -10.90 -7.53 8.02
CA PRO A 118 -9.87 -8.36 8.66
C PRO A 118 -8.44 -8.05 8.22
N LEU A 119 -8.25 -7.69 6.95
CA LEU A 119 -6.95 -7.29 6.41
C LEU A 119 -6.45 -6.00 7.07
N LEU A 120 -7.36 -5.03 7.25
CA LEU A 120 -7.01 -3.70 7.73
C LEU A 120 -6.42 -3.71 9.15
N LYS A 121 -6.78 -4.67 10.00
CA LYS A 121 -6.26 -4.71 11.37
C LYS A 121 -4.75 -4.94 11.46
N HIS A 122 -4.14 -5.41 10.38
CA HIS A 122 -2.69 -5.64 10.33
C HIS A 122 -1.92 -4.45 9.72
N ILE A 123 -2.63 -3.42 9.28
CA ILE A 123 -2.06 -2.21 8.69
C ILE A 123 -1.99 -1.13 9.77
N ASP A 124 -0.87 -0.42 9.82
CA ASP A 124 -0.65 0.63 10.82
C ASP A 124 -1.09 2.00 10.33
N VAL A 125 -0.90 2.30 9.06
CA VAL A 125 -1.22 3.60 8.48
C VAL A 125 -1.92 3.39 7.13
N LEU A 126 -3.08 3.99 6.98
CA LEU A 126 -3.90 3.91 5.77
C LEU A 126 -4.05 5.31 5.17
N ILE A 127 -3.67 5.46 3.92
CA ILE A 127 -3.86 6.70 3.17
C ILE A 127 -4.99 6.43 2.17
N ASP A 128 -6.09 7.18 2.30
CA ASP A 128 -7.31 6.94 1.55
C ASP A 128 -7.57 7.96 0.46
N GLY A 129 -8.52 7.63 -0.41
CA GLY A 129 -9.10 8.54 -1.36
C GLY A 129 -8.40 8.61 -2.70
N PRO A 130 -9.14 8.93 -3.76
CA PRO A 130 -8.58 9.04 -5.10
C PRO A 130 -7.66 10.26 -5.20
N PHE A 131 -6.66 10.18 -6.09
CA PHE A 131 -5.86 11.34 -6.41
C PHE A 131 -6.69 12.30 -7.26
N ILE A 132 -6.82 13.54 -6.81
CA ILE A 132 -7.52 14.61 -7.52
C ILE A 132 -6.50 15.65 -7.95
N GLU A 133 -6.27 15.75 -9.27
CA GLU A 133 -5.24 16.60 -9.84
C GLU A 133 -5.40 18.07 -9.43
N GLU A 134 -6.63 18.56 -9.37
CA GLU A 134 -6.94 19.94 -8.99
C GLU A 134 -6.59 20.24 -7.53
N GLU A 135 -6.43 19.20 -6.71
CA GLU A 135 -6.05 19.34 -5.31
C GLU A 135 -4.62 18.85 -5.05
N LYS A 136 -3.85 18.62 -6.11
CA LYS A 136 -2.46 18.18 -6.02
C LYS A 136 -1.63 19.15 -5.19
N ASP A 137 -0.86 18.59 -4.24
CA ASP A 137 0.02 19.38 -3.38
C ASP A 137 1.19 18.50 -2.94
N LEU A 138 2.36 18.74 -3.51
CA LEU A 138 3.56 17.95 -3.26
C LEU A 138 4.19 18.22 -1.90
N SER A 139 3.70 19.22 -1.17
CA SER A 139 4.17 19.52 0.19
C SER A 139 3.49 18.68 1.27
N LEU A 140 2.43 17.93 0.91
CA LEU A 140 1.69 17.10 1.86
C LEU A 140 2.49 15.86 2.25
N ARG A 141 2.39 15.49 3.53
CA ARG A 141 2.98 14.26 4.04
C ARG A 141 2.16 13.05 3.56
N LEU A 142 2.81 12.06 2.95
CA LEU A 142 2.22 10.77 2.55
C LEU A 142 1.08 10.84 1.52
N ARG A 143 0.67 12.01 1.08
CA ARG A 143 -0.49 12.19 0.19
C ARG A 143 -0.11 12.94 -1.07
N GLY A 144 -0.82 12.69 -2.16
CA GLY A 144 -0.62 13.41 -3.41
C GLY A 144 -1.56 14.58 -3.60
N SER A 145 -2.73 14.57 -2.96
CA SER A 145 -3.74 15.61 -3.07
C SER A 145 -4.45 15.86 -1.73
N ARG A 146 -4.97 17.08 -1.56
CA ARG A 146 -5.52 17.54 -0.27
C ARG A 146 -6.78 16.78 0.19
N ASN A 147 -7.52 16.17 -0.74
CA ASN A 147 -8.71 15.39 -0.43
C ASN A 147 -8.40 14.06 0.26
N GLN A 148 -7.17 13.57 0.14
CA GLN A 148 -6.75 12.32 0.75
C GLN A 148 -6.50 12.51 2.24
N HIS A 149 -6.69 11.44 3.02
CA HIS A 149 -6.54 11.47 4.48
C HIS A 149 -5.53 10.43 4.94
N ILE A 150 -4.95 10.67 6.11
CA ILE A 150 -4.08 9.72 6.78
C ILE A 150 -4.80 9.23 8.02
N TYR A 151 -5.03 7.91 8.09
CA TYR A 151 -5.60 7.24 9.25
C TYR A 151 -4.55 6.37 9.91
N VAL A 152 -4.48 6.42 11.23
CA VAL A 152 -3.53 5.63 12.02
C VAL A 152 -4.30 4.61 12.85
N ASN A 153 -3.82 3.37 12.85
CA ASN A 153 -4.41 2.28 13.62
C ASN A 153 -3.85 2.31 15.06
N LYS A 154 -4.70 2.61 16.02
CA LYS A 154 -4.35 2.63 17.45
C LYS A 154 -4.98 1.40 18.11
N ASN A 155 -4.28 0.26 18.07
CA ASN A 155 -4.74 -1.00 18.65
C ASN A 155 -6.12 -1.45 18.13
N GLY A 156 -6.31 -1.39 16.83
CA GLY A 156 -7.56 -1.78 16.17
C GLY A 156 -8.56 -0.64 16.00
N ARG A 157 -8.26 0.54 16.52
CA ARG A 157 -9.09 1.72 16.40
C ARG A 157 -8.45 2.70 15.42
N TRP A 158 -9.16 3.04 14.37
CA TRP A 158 -8.66 3.98 13.37
C TRP A 158 -8.91 5.42 13.81
N GLU A 159 -7.85 6.23 13.80
CA GLU A 159 -7.90 7.66 14.12
C GLU A 159 -7.44 8.47 12.91
N LEU A 160 -8.20 9.50 12.56
CA LEU A 160 -7.83 10.45 11.52
C LEU A 160 -6.68 11.31 12.04
N GLU A 161 -5.56 11.30 11.34
CA GLU A 161 -4.39 12.11 11.71
C GLU A 161 -4.28 13.38 10.87
N GLU A 162 -4.54 13.26 9.55
CA GLU A 162 -4.49 14.41 8.64
C GLU A 162 -5.50 14.35 7.51
#